data_5ab33ab16bf2b5d10ddca1fe1f0940e9
#
_entry.id   5ab33ab16bf2b5d10ddca1fe1f0940e9
#
_cell.length_a   1.000
_cell.length_b   1.000
_cell.length_c   1.000
_cell.angle_alpha   90.00
_cell.angle_beta   90.00
_cell.angle_gamma   90.00
#
_symmetry.space_group_name_H-M   'P 1'
#
loop_
_entity.id
_entity.type
_entity.pdbx_description
1 polymer ?
#
loop_
_entity_poly.entity_id
_entity_poly.type
_entity_poly.pdbx_seq_one_letter_code
_entity_poly.pdbx_strand_id
1 'polypeptide(L)'
;MLTKLSVNINKFATLRNSRGGNNPDVVKAAIDAQRFGADGVTVHPRPDERHIRYQDVRDIRPIITTEFNIEGNSREKKFVDLVLEVKPHQVTLVPDELNQVTSDHGWDTIKHRDYLKETIKIFQQAGIRVSIFVDPVIEMVEGAAKTGTDRIELYTEQFAKQFAKGHRDAAITPYVAAAKKARELELELNAGHDLDLHNLKFFKENIPWLDEVSIGHALICDALYLGYENTIQLYKRQLQ
;
A
#
# COMPACT_ATOMS: atom_id res chain seq x y z
N MET A 1 19.03 -5.65 -2.48
CA MET A 1 17.86 -5.64 -3.40
C MET A 1 17.37 -4.22 -3.50
N LEU A 2 16.94 -3.74 -4.67
CA LEU A 2 16.42 -2.38 -4.82
C LEU A 2 14.97 -2.35 -4.33
N THR A 3 14.64 -1.44 -3.39
CA THR A 3 13.25 -1.29 -2.92
C THR A 3 12.39 -0.67 -4.01
N LYS A 4 11.24 -1.26 -4.29
CA LYS A 4 10.28 -0.79 -5.30
C LYS A 4 9.44 0.37 -4.78
N LEU A 5 9.02 1.26 -5.69
CA LEU A 5 8.04 2.31 -5.43
C LEU A 5 6.72 1.97 -6.13
N SER A 6 5.69 1.65 -5.35
CA SER A 6 4.30 1.62 -5.81
C SER A 6 3.64 2.96 -5.55
N VAL A 7 3.11 3.59 -6.60
CA VAL A 7 2.44 4.89 -6.49
C VAL A 7 0.95 4.67 -6.27
N ASN A 8 0.47 5.07 -5.07
CA ASN A 8 -0.95 5.03 -4.76
C ASN A 8 -1.64 6.28 -5.34
N ILE A 9 -2.49 6.08 -6.34
CA ILE A 9 -3.13 7.15 -7.12
C ILE A 9 -4.50 7.58 -6.61
N ASN A 10 -4.91 7.15 -5.41
CA ASN A 10 -6.23 7.47 -4.85
C ASN A 10 -6.52 8.98 -4.82
N LYS A 11 -5.51 9.83 -4.59
CA LYS A 11 -5.71 11.28 -4.49
C LYS A 11 -6.02 11.95 -5.83
N PHE A 12 -5.59 11.38 -6.96
CA PHE A 12 -6.10 11.81 -8.29
C PHE A 12 -7.60 11.60 -8.39
N ALA A 13 -8.09 10.45 -7.94
CA ALA A 13 -9.52 10.16 -7.93
C ALA A 13 -10.28 11.05 -6.93
N THR A 14 -9.71 11.36 -5.76
CA THR A 14 -10.30 12.33 -4.82
C THR A 14 -10.48 13.70 -5.47
N LEU A 15 -9.43 14.18 -6.15
CA LEU A 15 -9.47 15.47 -6.84
C LEU A 15 -10.52 15.47 -7.99
N ARG A 16 -10.56 14.40 -8.80
CA ARG A 16 -11.57 14.20 -9.83
C ARG A 16 -12.99 14.26 -9.25
N ASN A 17 -13.22 13.51 -8.17
CA ASN A 17 -14.56 13.39 -7.57
C ASN A 17 -15.05 14.68 -6.91
N SER A 18 -14.14 15.57 -6.47
CA SER A 18 -14.50 16.84 -5.85
C SER A 18 -15.29 17.76 -6.78
N ARG A 19 -15.24 17.54 -8.11
CA ARG A 19 -15.92 18.39 -9.11
C ARG A 19 -16.79 17.60 -10.08
N GLY A 20 -16.70 16.26 -10.09
CA GLY A 20 -17.34 15.42 -11.10
C GLY A 20 -16.57 15.40 -12.44
N GLY A 21 -17.06 14.64 -13.40
CA GLY A 21 -16.36 14.45 -14.68
C GLY A 21 -15.17 13.51 -14.58
N ASN A 22 -14.16 13.67 -15.47
CA ASN A 22 -12.97 12.81 -15.54
C ASN A 22 -11.66 13.62 -15.56
N ASN A 23 -11.59 14.71 -14.82
CA ASN A 23 -10.37 15.51 -14.70
C ASN A 23 -10.02 15.72 -13.22
N PRO A 24 -8.82 15.30 -12.76
CA PRO A 24 -7.80 14.54 -13.52
C PRO A 24 -8.26 13.12 -13.90
N ASP A 25 -7.78 12.63 -15.05
CA ASP A 25 -8.02 11.26 -15.50
C ASP A 25 -7.19 10.26 -14.72
N VAL A 26 -7.84 9.34 -14.04
CA VAL A 26 -7.19 8.36 -13.15
C VAL A 26 -6.44 7.28 -13.93
N VAL A 27 -6.96 6.88 -15.10
CA VAL A 27 -6.27 5.94 -16.01
C VAL A 27 -5.00 6.57 -16.56
N LYS A 28 -5.08 7.84 -16.98
CA LYS A 28 -3.91 8.60 -17.39
C LYS A 28 -2.88 8.74 -16.26
N ALA A 29 -3.32 8.97 -15.02
CA ALA A 29 -2.42 9.03 -13.87
C ALA A 29 -1.66 7.71 -13.66
N ALA A 30 -2.33 6.56 -13.85
CA ALA A 30 -1.69 5.24 -13.79
C ALA A 30 -0.68 5.02 -14.93
N ILE A 31 -1.00 5.43 -16.16
CA ILE A 31 -0.08 5.38 -17.30
C ILE A 31 1.15 6.25 -17.04
N ASP A 32 0.93 7.47 -16.61
CA ASP A 32 2.02 8.43 -16.36
C ASP A 32 2.90 7.99 -15.19
N ALA A 33 2.35 7.39 -14.11
CA ALA A 33 3.14 6.84 -13.02
C ALA A 33 4.16 5.83 -13.52
N GLN A 34 3.73 4.88 -14.34
CA GLN A 34 4.58 3.84 -14.93
C GLN A 34 5.63 4.45 -15.87
N ARG A 35 5.20 5.37 -16.75
CA ARG A 35 6.11 6.08 -17.67
C ARG A 35 7.18 6.88 -16.93
N PHE A 36 6.87 7.43 -15.77
CA PHE A 36 7.78 8.20 -14.92
C PHE A 36 8.64 7.32 -14.01
N GLY A 37 8.52 5.98 -14.12
CA GLY A 37 9.42 5.03 -13.50
C GLY A 37 8.91 4.44 -12.18
N ALA A 38 7.63 4.54 -11.86
CA ALA A 38 7.03 3.77 -10.77
C ALA A 38 7.15 2.26 -11.06
N ASP A 39 7.48 1.49 -10.03
CA ASP A 39 7.60 0.03 -10.13
C ASP A 39 6.23 -0.66 -9.97
N GLY A 40 5.25 0.07 -9.44
CA GLY A 40 3.87 -0.39 -9.27
C GLY A 40 2.88 0.76 -9.19
N VAL A 41 1.61 0.40 -9.33
CA VAL A 41 0.45 1.29 -9.13
C VAL A 41 -0.45 0.65 -8.08
N THR A 42 -0.82 1.42 -7.07
CA THR A 42 -1.74 1.00 -6.01
C THR A 42 -3.03 1.79 -6.07
N VAL A 43 -4.16 1.11 -5.88
CA VAL A 43 -5.50 1.69 -5.77
C VAL A 43 -6.28 1.09 -4.62
N HIS A 44 -7.16 1.89 -3.99
CA HIS A 44 -8.03 1.44 -2.91
C HIS A 44 -9.50 1.79 -3.24
N PRO A 45 -10.24 0.94 -3.93
CA PRO A 45 -11.66 1.15 -4.21
C PRO A 45 -12.48 0.89 -2.93
N ARG A 46 -12.79 1.94 -2.18
CA ARG A 46 -13.67 1.82 -1.01
C ARG A 46 -15.12 1.56 -1.42
N PRO A 47 -15.94 0.93 -0.55
CA PRO A 47 -17.33 0.60 -0.88
C PRO A 47 -18.21 1.79 -1.28
N ASP A 48 -17.91 2.99 -0.76
CA ASP A 48 -18.60 4.24 -1.07
C ASP A 48 -18.04 4.98 -2.29
N GLU A 49 -16.99 4.45 -2.92
CA GLU A 49 -16.34 5.02 -4.10
C GLU A 49 -15.93 6.50 -3.94
N ARG A 50 -15.62 6.94 -2.70
CA ARG A 50 -15.26 8.35 -2.40
C ARG A 50 -14.03 8.85 -3.17
N HIS A 51 -13.19 7.95 -3.66
CA HIS A 51 -12.06 8.24 -4.54
C HIS A 51 -12.02 7.28 -5.73
N ILE A 52 -11.25 6.18 -5.69
CA ILE A 52 -11.22 5.15 -6.74
C ILE A 52 -12.59 4.46 -6.81
N ARG A 53 -13.16 4.39 -8.00
CA ARG A 53 -14.39 3.66 -8.30
C ARG A 53 -14.04 2.23 -8.73
N TYR A 54 -14.98 1.31 -8.58
CA TYR A 54 -14.80 -0.06 -9.08
C TYR A 54 -14.53 -0.10 -10.59
N GLN A 55 -15.14 0.83 -11.34
CA GLN A 55 -14.89 0.94 -12.78
C GLN A 55 -13.46 1.42 -13.09
N ASP A 56 -12.91 2.35 -12.30
CA ASP A 56 -11.52 2.79 -12.48
C ASP A 56 -10.56 1.61 -12.41
N VAL A 57 -10.79 0.66 -11.48
CA VAL A 57 -9.94 -0.53 -11.32
C VAL A 57 -9.96 -1.40 -12.57
N ARG A 58 -11.15 -1.59 -13.17
CA ARG A 58 -11.31 -2.34 -14.42
C ARG A 58 -10.61 -1.66 -15.58
N ASP A 59 -10.73 -0.33 -15.67
CA ASP A 59 -10.14 0.47 -16.75
C ASP A 59 -8.61 0.57 -16.63
N ILE A 60 -8.07 0.55 -15.39
CA ILE A 60 -6.63 0.55 -15.13
C ILE A 60 -5.99 -0.81 -15.44
N ARG A 61 -6.65 -1.93 -15.14
CA ARG A 61 -6.04 -3.26 -15.28
C ARG A 61 -5.38 -3.52 -16.64
N PRO A 62 -6.02 -3.24 -17.79
CA PRO A 62 -5.46 -3.54 -19.11
C PRO A 62 -4.27 -2.67 -19.52
N ILE A 63 -4.05 -1.52 -18.85
CA ILE A 63 -2.95 -0.60 -19.17
C ILE A 63 -1.75 -0.76 -18.23
N ILE A 64 -1.82 -1.67 -17.27
CA ILE A 64 -0.72 -1.94 -16.36
C ILE A 64 0.35 -2.79 -17.05
N THR A 65 1.59 -2.29 -17.00
CA THR A 65 2.80 -2.95 -17.50
C THR A 65 3.82 -3.21 -16.37
N THR A 66 3.57 -2.67 -15.18
CA THR A 66 4.34 -2.85 -13.95
C THR A 66 3.54 -3.69 -12.95
N GLU A 67 3.75 -3.52 -11.66
CA GLU A 67 2.95 -4.21 -10.64
C GLU A 67 1.62 -3.48 -10.39
N PHE A 68 0.51 -4.20 -10.23
CA PHE A 68 -0.79 -3.67 -9.84
C PHE A 68 -1.20 -4.22 -8.49
N ASN A 69 -1.39 -3.34 -7.51
CA ASN A 69 -1.86 -3.66 -6.17
C ASN A 69 -3.24 -3.05 -5.93
N ILE A 70 -4.18 -3.84 -5.40
CA ILE A 70 -5.50 -3.37 -4.99
C ILE A 70 -5.64 -3.55 -3.47
N GLU A 71 -5.84 -2.44 -2.76
CA GLU A 71 -6.08 -2.43 -1.32
C GLU A 71 -7.57 -2.49 -1.02
N GLY A 72 -7.96 -3.15 0.07
CA GLY A 72 -9.34 -3.11 0.54
C GLY A 72 -9.67 -4.13 1.63
N ASN A 73 -10.88 -3.97 2.18
CA ASN A 73 -11.38 -4.88 3.20
C ASN A 73 -12.02 -6.12 2.58
N SER A 74 -11.45 -7.28 2.84
CA SER A 74 -11.94 -8.56 2.32
C SER A 74 -13.30 -8.99 2.91
N ARG A 75 -13.81 -8.31 3.93
CA ARG A 75 -15.19 -8.53 4.43
C ARG A 75 -16.24 -7.98 3.47
N GLU A 76 -15.86 -7.08 2.58
CA GLU A 76 -16.72 -6.50 1.56
C GLU A 76 -16.78 -7.42 0.33
N LYS A 77 -17.92 -8.12 0.16
CA LYS A 77 -18.07 -9.05 -0.97
C LYS A 77 -17.79 -8.42 -2.33
N LYS A 78 -18.22 -7.16 -2.56
CA LYS A 78 -17.97 -6.46 -3.81
C LYS A 78 -16.47 -6.26 -4.07
N PHE A 79 -15.67 -6.04 -3.03
CA PHE A 79 -14.23 -5.95 -3.15
C PHE A 79 -13.62 -7.29 -3.55
N VAL A 80 -14.01 -8.38 -2.87
CA VAL A 80 -13.53 -9.74 -3.20
C VAL A 80 -13.87 -10.10 -4.65
N ASP A 81 -15.13 -9.88 -5.06
CA ASP A 81 -15.58 -10.13 -6.43
C ASP A 81 -14.76 -9.34 -7.46
N LEU A 82 -14.50 -8.04 -7.20
CA LEU A 82 -13.68 -7.20 -8.07
C LEU A 82 -12.24 -7.70 -8.20
N VAL A 83 -11.60 -8.06 -7.09
CA VAL A 83 -10.22 -8.56 -7.09
C VAL A 83 -10.11 -9.86 -7.87
N LEU A 84 -11.06 -10.78 -7.70
CA LEU A 84 -11.10 -12.06 -8.44
C LEU A 84 -11.41 -11.87 -9.94
N GLU A 85 -12.20 -10.86 -10.30
CA GLU A 85 -12.47 -10.47 -11.69
C GLU A 85 -11.23 -9.88 -12.36
N VAL A 86 -10.60 -8.89 -11.71
CA VAL A 86 -9.51 -8.08 -12.27
C VAL A 86 -8.17 -8.82 -12.26
N LYS A 87 -7.96 -9.71 -11.28
CA LYS A 87 -6.71 -10.45 -11.05
C LYS A 87 -5.49 -9.55 -11.05
N PRO A 88 -5.33 -8.67 -10.05
CA PRO A 88 -4.13 -7.85 -9.91
C PRO A 88 -2.91 -8.74 -9.61
N HIS A 89 -1.71 -8.16 -9.66
CA HIS A 89 -0.50 -8.86 -9.22
C HIS A 89 -0.50 -9.10 -7.71
N GLN A 90 -1.04 -8.14 -6.95
CA GLN A 90 -1.16 -8.19 -5.49
C GLN A 90 -2.51 -7.67 -5.02
N VAL A 91 -3.00 -8.20 -3.93
CA VAL A 91 -4.04 -7.62 -3.10
C VAL A 91 -3.48 -7.34 -1.71
N THR A 92 -3.69 -6.13 -1.19
CA THR A 92 -3.35 -5.77 0.20
C THR A 92 -4.63 -5.71 1.03
N LEU A 93 -4.76 -6.60 2.00
CA LEU A 93 -5.92 -6.67 2.88
C LEU A 93 -5.79 -5.65 4.01
N VAL A 94 -6.73 -4.72 4.08
CA VAL A 94 -6.83 -3.70 5.14
C VAL A 94 -8.13 -3.88 5.93
N PRO A 95 -8.13 -3.62 7.26
CA PRO A 95 -9.32 -3.85 8.10
C PRO A 95 -10.32 -2.70 8.09
N ASP A 96 -10.19 -1.73 7.18
CA ASP A 96 -10.94 -0.49 7.15
C ASP A 96 -12.45 -0.69 7.21
N GLU A 97 -13.11 -0.01 8.13
CA GLU A 97 -14.57 0.04 8.22
C GLU A 97 -15.16 1.10 7.27
N LEU A 98 -16.46 0.98 6.96
CA LEU A 98 -17.16 1.87 6.02
C LEU A 98 -17.06 3.36 6.39
N ASN A 99 -17.14 3.69 7.67
CA ASN A 99 -17.16 5.05 8.18
C ASN A 99 -15.76 5.63 8.49
N GLN A 100 -14.71 4.86 8.27
CA GLN A 100 -13.34 5.25 8.55
C GLN A 100 -12.80 6.20 7.46
N VAL A 101 -12.24 7.35 7.84
CA VAL A 101 -11.75 8.37 6.89
C VAL A 101 -10.53 7.87 6.12
N THR A 102 -9.60 7.23 6.81
CA THR A 102 -8.39 6.62 6.26
C THR A 102 -8.05 5.37 7.08
N SER A 103 -7.17 4.52 6.57
CA SER A 103 -6.62 3.42 7.37
C SER A 103 -5.88 3.97 8.58
N ASP A 104 -6.18 3.49 9.77
CA ASP A 104 -5.62 3.97 11.05
C ASP A 104 -5.10 2.85 11.95
N HIS A 105 -5.22 1.59 11.51
CA HIS A 105 -4.67 0.40 12.18
C HIS A 105 -4.54 -0.77 11.20
N GLY A 106 -3.70 -1.74 11.57
CA GLY A 106 -3.55 -3.00 10.86
C GLY A 106 -4.53 -4.08 11.34
N TRP A 107 -4.52 -5.23 10.68
CA TRP A 107 -5.27 -6.40 11.13
C TRP A 107 -4.76 -6.94 12.47
N ASP A 108 -5.66 -7.25 13.40
CA ASP A 108 -5.38 -8.17 14.49
C ASP A 108 -5.31 -9.60 13.93
N THR A 109 -4.09 -9.99 13.56
CA THR A 109 -3.81 -11.27 12.88
C THR A 109 -3.94 -12.48 13.81
N ILE A 110 -4.00 -12.27 15.13
CA ILE A 110 -4.23 -13.32 16.12
C ILE A 110 -5.74 -13.61 16.18
N LYS A 111 -6.52 -12.56 16.44
CA LYS A 111 -7.98 -12.64 16.57
C LYS A 111 -8.66 -13.10 15.28
N HIS A 112 -8.17 -12.65 14.14
CA HIS A 112 -8.77 -12.89 12.81
C HIS A 112 -8.02 -13.93 11.99
N ARG A 113 -7.14 -14.73 12.60
CA ARG A 113 -6.25 -15.67 11.92
C ARG A 113 -6.99 -16.60 10.96
N ASP A 114 -8.01 -17.28 11.43
CA ASP A 114 -8.69 -18.33 10.64
C ASP A 114 -9.46 -17.71 9.46
N TYR A 115 -10.13 -16.57 9.69
CA TYR A 115 -10.76 -15.78 8.63
C TYR A 115 -9.75 -15.34 7.57
N LEU A 116 -8.61 -14.76 7.98
CA LEU A 116 -7.56 -14.30 7.06
C LEU A 116 -6.97 -15.48 6.27
N LYS A 117 -6.72 -16.61 6.92
CA LYS A 117 -6.21 -17.82 6.29
C LYS A 117 -7.12 -18.33 5.16
N GLU A 118 -8.43 -18.37 5.38
CA GLU A 118 -9.40 -18.76 4.37
C GLU A 118 -9.45 -17.76 3.21
N THR A 119 -9.50 -16.48 3.52
CA THR A 119 -9.53 -15.38 2.54
C THR A 119 -8.28 -15.35 1.67
N ILE A 120 -7.11 -15.46 2.28
CA ILE A 120 -5.81 -15.49 1.58
C ILE A 120 -5.77 -16.65 0.59
N LYS A 121 -6.19 -17.83 1.01
CA LYS A 121 -6.21 -19.01 0.17
C LYS A 121 -7.08 -18.80 -1.10
N ILE A 122 -8.20 -18.08 -1.00
CA ILE A 122 -9.05 -17.76 -2.15
C ILE A 122 -8.27 -16.95 -3.20
N PHE A 123 -7.57 -15.91 -2.77
CA PHE A 123 -6.80 -15.05 -3.69
C PHE A 123 -5.57 -15.77 -4.26
N GLN A 124 -4.84 -16.52 -3.43
CA GLN A 124 -3.69 -17.31 -3.87
C GLN A 124 -4.08 -18.38 -4.91
N GLN A 125 -5.24 -19.04 -4.74
CA GLN A 125 -5.77 -19.98 -5.72
C GLN A 125 -6.13 -19.32 -7.07
N ALA A 126 -6.41 -18.02 -7.05
CA ALA A 126 -6.62 -17.23 -8.27
C ALA A 126 -5.30 -16.71 -8.88
N GLY A 127 -4.14 -17.04 -8.29
CA GLY A 127 -2.81 -16.61 -8.74
C GLY A 127 -2.46 -15.17 -8.31
N ILE A 128 -3.08 -14.66 -7.24
CA ILE A 128 -2.87 -13.30 -6.73
C ILE A 128 -2.02 -13.36 -5.46
N ARG A 129 -0.91 -12.63 -5.42
CA ARG A 129 -0.12 -12.46 -4.20
C ARG A 129 -0.91 -11.69 -3.15
N VAL A 130 -0.82 -12.11 -1.89
CA VAL A 130 -1.57 -11.49 -0.80
C VAL A 130 -0.63 -10.81 0.18
N SER A 131 -0.89 -9.54 0.48
CA SER A 131 -0.28 -8.77 1.55
C SER A 131 -1.32 -8.46 2.63
N ILE A 132 -0.90 -8.46 3.91
CA ILE A 132 -1.73 -8.04 5.04
C ILE A 132 -1.16 -6.74 5.61
N PHE A 133 -2.02 -5.73 5.75
CA PHE A 133 -1.69 -4.49 6.44
C PHE A 133 -1.67 -4.70 7.96
N VAL A 134 -0.53 -4.43 8.62
CA VAL A 134 -0.31 -4.73 10.04
C VAL A 134 0.42 -3.59 10.75
N ASP A 135 0.14 -3.45 12.04
CA ASP A 135 0.95 -2.60 12.91
C ASP A 135 2.34 -3.21 13.15
N PRO A 136 3.39 -2.39 13.43
CA PRO A 136 4.76 -2.86 13.65
C PRO A 136 4.92 -3.52 15.05
N VAL A 137 4.10 -4.55 15.31
CA VAL A 137 4.06 -5.34 16.53
C VAL A 137 4.45 -6.78 16.22
N ILE A 138 5.43 -7.32 16.93
CA ILE A 138 6.01 -8.64 16.64
C ILE A 138 4.93 -9.73 16.60
N GLU A 139 4.01 -9.73 17.58
CA GLU A 139 2.91 -10.69 17.67
C GLU A 139 1.98 -10.63 16.45
N MET A 140 1.76 -9.43 15.89
CA MET A 140 0.95 -9.25 14.67
C MET A 140 1.67 -9.82 13.44
N VAL A 141 2.99 -9.66 13.35
CA VAL A 141 3.81 -10.24 12.27
C VAL A 141 3.84 -11.78 12.37
N GLU A 142 4.01 -12.33 13.58
CA GLU A 142 3.96 -13.78 13.82
C GLU A 142 2.57 -14.36 13.51
N GLY A 143 1.52 -13.61 13.85
CA GLY A 143 0.15 -13.95 13.49
C GLY A 143 -0.06 -13.97 11.98
N ALA A 144 0.45 -12.96 11.27
CA ALA A 144 0.38 -12.86 9.82
C ALA A 144 1.03 -14.07 9.13
N ALA A 145 2.23 -14.46 9.54
CA ALA A 145 2.90 -15.66 9.00
C ALA A 145 2.03 -16.94 9.14
N LYS A 146 1.31 -17.08 10.24
CA LYS A 146 0.43 -18.24 10.49
C LYS A 146 -0.84 -18.25 9.63
N THR A 147 -1.17 -17.14 8.96
CA THR A 147 -2.27 -17.08 7.98
C THR A 147 -1.88 -17.62 6.62
N GLY A 148 -0.57 -17.74 6.34
CA GLY A 148 -0.05 -18.14 5.03
C GLY A 148 0.00 -17.00 4.02
N THR A 149 0.00 -15.74 4.47
CA THR A 149 0.20 -14.58 3.59
C THR A 149 1.60 -14.60 2.98
N ASP A 150 1.74 -14.07 1.76
CA ASP A 150 3.02 -13.96 1.06
C ASP A 150 3.84 -12.78 1.60
N ARG A 151 3.15 -11.72 2.02
CA ARG A 151 3.73 -10.42 2.31
C ARG A 151 2.99 -9.75 3.47
N ILE A 152 3.64 -8.84 4.16
CA ILE A 152 3.00 -7.89 5.06
C ILE A 152 3.32 -6.47 4.64
N GLU A 153 2.43 -5.53 4.97
CA GLU A 153 2.67 -4.10 4.82
C GLU A 153 2.59 -3.42 6.19
N LEU A 154 3.69 -2.79 6.62
CA LEU A 154 3.76 -2.09 7.89
C LEU A 154 3.09 -0.72 7.80
N TYR A 155 2.15 -0.46 8.70
CA TYR A 155 1.52 0.85 8.88
C TYR A 155 2.50 1.86 9.47
N THR A 156 2.72 3.00 8.80
CA THR A 156 3.84 3.89 9.14
C THR A 156 3.46 5.24 9.76
N GLU A 157 2.19 5.48 10.09
CA GLU A 157 1.76 6.78 10.65
C GLU A 157 2.51 7.15 11.95
N GLN A 158 2.66 6.19 12.86
CA GLN A 158 3.34 6.43 14.14
C GLN A 158 4.82 6.76 13.94
N PHE A 159 5.47 6.09 12.98
CA PHE A 159 6.84 6.44 12.57
C PHE A 159 6.89 7.88 12.08
N ALA A 160 6.06 8.25 11.10
CA ALA A 160 6.04 9.58 10.51
C ALA A 160 5.79 10.68 11.55
N LYS A 161 4.81 10.47 12.44
CA LYS A 161 4.49 11.40 13.54
C LYS A 161 5.65 11.60 14.51
N GLN A 162 6.33 10.54 14.93
CA GLN A 162 7.46 10.64 15.87
C GLN A 162 8.72 11.17 15.18
N PHE A 163 8.95 10.79 13.93
CA PHE A 163 10.04 11.30 13.11
C PHE A 163 9.95 12.83 12.97
N ALA A 164 8.77 13.36 12.66
CA ALA A 164 8.52 14.80 12.54
C ALA A 164 8.77 15.57 13.85
N LYS A 165 8.62 14.91 15.01
CA LYS A 165 8.95 15.48 16.33
C LYS A 165 10.43 15.38 16.67
N GLY A 166 11.28 14.82 15.80
CA GLY A 166 12.71 14.64 16.02
C GLY A 166 13.09 13.35 16.77
N HIS A 167 12.15 12.49 17.11
CA HIS A 167 12.37 11.23 17.85
C HIS A 167 12.73 10.07 16.90
N ARG A 168 13.68 10.28 15.98
CA ARG A 168 13.95 9.39 14.84
C ARG A 168 14.28 7.95 15.24
N ASP A 169 15.21 7.77 16.17
CA ASP A 169 15.68 6.45 16.59
C ASP A 169 14.59 5.67 17.35
N ALA A 170 13.86 6.36 18.23
CA ALA A 170 12.74 5.75 18.93
C ALA A 170 11.59 5.39 17.95
N ALA A 171 11.36 6.23 16.93
CA ALA A 171 10.33 6.01 15.93
C ALA A 171 10.59 4.77 15.07
N ILE A 172 11.85 4.53 14.66
CA ILE A 172 12.19 3.43 13.75
C ILE A 172 12.34 2.07 14.47
N THR A 173 12.64 2.07 15.77
CA THR A 173 12.95 0.86 16.54
C THR A 173 11.89 -0.25 16.41
N PRO A 174 10.57 -0.01 16.60
CA PRO A 174 9.58 -1.07 16.45
C PRO A 174 9.48 -1.59 15.01
N TYR A 175 9.70 -0.74 14.01
CA TYR A 175 9.68 -1.13 12.59
C TYR A 175 10.86 -2.04 12.23
N VAL A 176 12.04 -1.73 12.72
CA VAL A 176 13.22 -2.60 12.54
C VAL A 176 13.00 -3.96 13.21
N ALA A 177 12.41 -4.00 14.41
CA ALA A 177 12.09 -5.25 15.10
C ALA A 177 11.07 -6.08 14.32
N ALA A 178 9.96 -5.46 13.88
CA ALA A 178 8.92 -6.11 13.07
C ALA A 178 9.48 -6.61 11.71
N ALA A 179 10.29 -5.79 11.05
CA ALA A 179 10.92 -6.13 9.78
C ALA A 179 11.91 -7.31 9.90
N LYS A 180 12.71 -7.37 10.97
CA LYS A 180 13.57 -8.52 11.27
C LYS A 180 12.76 -9.77 11.48
N LYS A 181 11.66 -9.68 12.24
CA LYS A 181 10.75 -10.81 12.48
C LYS A 181 10.10 -11.28 11.17
N ALA A 182 9.64 -10.38 10.30
CA ALA A 182 9.11 -10.74 8.99
C ALA A 182 10.13 -11.53 8.16
N ARG A 183 11.39 -11.07 8.12
CA ARG A 183 12.46 -11.75 7.42
C ARG A 183 12.78 -13.13 8.00
N GLU A 184 12.79 -13.27 9.33
CA GLU A 184 12.97 -14.57 10.01
C GLU A 184 11.88 -15.59 9.64
N LEU A 185 10.67 -15.07 9.37
CA LEU A 185 9.48 -15.85 8.99
C LEU A 185 9.32 -15.99 7.47
N GLU A 186 10.31 -15.55 6.68
CA GLU A 186 10.31 -15.61 5.21
C GLU A 186 9.16 -14.84 4.56
N LEU A 187 8.62 -13.81 5.24
CA LEU A 187 7.62 -12.91 4.67
C LEU A 187 8.30 -11.81 3.86
N GLU A 188 7.77 -11.50 2.67
CA GLU A 188 8.09 -10.27 1.97
C GLU A 188 7.56 -9.05 2.74
N LEU A 189 8.21 -7.89 2.59
CA LEU A 189 7.96 -6.72 3.42
C LEU A 189 7.67 -5.47 2.59
N ASN A 190 6.47 -4.94 2.77
CA ASN A 190 6.09 -3.59 2.33
C ASN A 190 5.98 -2.64 3.52
N ALA A 191 6.01 -1.35 3.22
CA ALA A 191 5.64 -0.30 4.15
C ALA A 191 4.91 0.82 3.39
N GLY A 192 3.94 1.46 4.03
CA GLY A 192 3.17 2.49 3.36
C GLY A 192 2.38 3.38 4.29
N HIS A 193 1.60 4.28 3.68
CA HIS A 193 0.68 5.25 4.20
C HIS A 193 1.28 6.66 4.39
N ASP A 194 2.19 6.90 5.37
CA ASP A 194 2.68 8.24 5.74
C ASP A 194 4.17 8.47 5.46
N LEU A 195 4.76 7.67 4.60
CA LEU A 195 6.13 7.91 4.14
C LEU A 195 6.16 9.09 3.15
N ASP A 196 7.19 9.95 3.29
CA ASP A 196 7.38 11.16 2.51
C ASP A 196 8.86 11.40 2.16
N LEU A 197 9.17 12.47 1.42
CA LEU A 197 10.55 12.82 1.02
C LEU A 197 11.48 13.13 2.20
N HIS A 198 10.95 13.43 3.40
CA HIS A 198 11.76 13.76 4.57
C HIS A 198 12.14 12.53 5.39
N ASN A 199 11.28 11.49 5.40
CA ASN A 199 11.42 10.34 6.29
C ASN A 199 11.77 9.03 5.56
N LEU A 200 11.48 8.92 4.26
CA LEU A 200 11.60 7.70 3.47
C LEU A 200 13.03 7.15 3.43
N LYS A 201 14.03 8.02 3.17
CA LYS A 201 15.43 7.61 3.12
C LYS A 201 15.89 7.00 4.45
N PHE A 202 15.58 7.66 5.55
CA PHE A 202 15.91 7.16 6.88
C PHE A 202 15.23 5.82 7.18
N PHE A 203 13.96 5.65 6.80
CA PHE A 203 13.23 4.40 6.93
C PHE A 203 13.93 3.27 6.16
N LYS A 204 14.25 3.53 4.88
CA LYS A 204 14.92 2.57 3.99
C LYS A 204 16.32 2.20 4.48
N GLU A 205 17.12 3.15 4.93
CA GLU A 205 18.48 2.90 5.44
C GLU A 205 18.48 1.98 6.67
N ASN A 206 17.46 2.07 7.53
CA ASN A 206 17.30 1.23 8.71
C ASN A 206 16.68 -0.15 8.41
N ILE A 207 16.00 -0.29 7.27
CA ILE A 207 15.39 -1.57 6.81
C ILE A 207 15.86 -1.84 5.36
N PRO A 208 17.14 -2.22 5.16
CA PRO A 208 17.72 -2.33 3.81
C PRO A 208 17.14 -3.48 2.96
N TRP A 209 16.39 -4.41 3.56
CA TRP A 209 15.71 -5.52 2.88
C TRP A 209 14.21 -5.25 2.62
N LEU A 210 13.76 -4.01 2.75
CA LEU A 210 12.40 -3.61 2.40
C LEU A 210 12.17 -3.84 0.90
N ASP A 211 11.14 -4.61 0.55
CA ASP A 211 10.86 -4.99 -0.84
C ASP A 211 10.18 -3.85 -1.59
N GLU A 212 9.20 -3.18 -0.95
CA GLU A 212 8.40 -2.15 -1.61
C GLU A 212 7.88 -1.12 -0.61
N VAL A 213 7.63 0.08 -1.12
CA VAL A 213 6.83 1.11 -0.44
C VAL A 213 5.62 1.50 -1.29
N SER A 214 4.44 1.65 -0.64
CA SER A 214 3.21 2.15 -1.26
C SER A 214 2.92 3.55 -0.73
N ILE A 215 3.11 4.59 -1.58
CA ILE A 215 3.01 5.99 -1.15
C ILE A 215 1.97 6.72 -1.99
N GLY A 216 1.00 7.36 -1.32
CA GLY A 216 -0.08 8.08 -1.96
C GLY A 216 -0.15 9.55 -1.57
N HIS A 217 -0.69 9.85 -0.39
CA HIS A 217 -1.03 11.22 -0.02
C HIS A 217 0.15 12.18 -0.13
N ALA A 218 1.26 11.88 0.52
CA ALA A 218 2.45 12.74 0.50
C ALA A 218 2.99 12.94 -0.91
N LEU A 219 3.15 11.85 -1.68
CA LEU A 219 3.64 11.91 -3.06
C LEU A 219 2.78 12.80 -3.95
N ILE A 220 1.45 12.69 -3.85
CA ILE A 220 0.55 13.52 -4.67
C ILE A 220 0.55 14.98 -4.21
N CYS A 221 0.66 15.24 -2.90
CA CYS A 221 0.83 16.61 -2.39
C CYS A 221 2.13 17.25 -2.91
N ASP A 222 3.23 16.53 -2.90
CA ASP A 222 4.52 16.99 -3.46
C ASP A 222 4.39 17.22 -4.98
N ALA A 223 3.66 16.36 -5.69
CA ALA A 223 3.46 16.48 -7.13
C ALA A 223 2.71 17.75 -7.55
N LEU A 224 1.87 18.32 -6.68
CA LEU A 224 1.19 19.60 -6.94
C LEU A 224 2.18 20.78 -7.06
N TYR A 225 3.33 20.69 -6.41
CA TYR A 225 4.37 21.73 -6.41
C TYR A 225 5.54 21.41 -7.34
N LEU A 226 5.91 20.13 -7.46
CA LEU A 226 7.12 19.68 -8.15
C LEU A 226 6.86 19.09 -9.54
N GLY A 227 5.59 18.81 -9.84
CA GLY A 227 5.18 18.03 -11.01
C GLY A 227 5.35 16.52 -10.79
N TYR A 228 4.48 15.72 -11.42
CA TYR A 228 4.32 14.30 -11.11
C TYR A 228 5.57 13.47 -11.43
N GLU A 229 6.19 13.71 -12.60
CA GLU A 229 7.42 13.02 -13.03
C GLU A 229 8.57 13.30 -12.06
N ASN A 230 8.84 14.58 -11.79
CA ASN A 230 9.92 14.97 -10.88
C ASN A 230 9.73 14.36 -9.49
N THR A 231 8.50 14.34 -8.99
CA THR A 231 8.19 13.77 -7.68
C THR A 231 8.49 12.27 -7.64
N ILE A 232 8.02 11.49 -8.61
CA ILE A 232 8.32 10.05 -8.67
C ILE A 232 9.84 9.81 -8.69
N GLN A 233 10.59 10.58 -9.49
CA GLN A 233 12.03 10.47 -9.54
C GLN A 233 12.72 10.83 -8.21
N LEU A 234 12.21 11.82 -7.48
CA LEU A 234 12.72 12.17 -6.15
C LEU A 234 12.49 11.05 -5.14
N TYR A 235 11.28 10.48 -5.10
CA TYR A 235 10.98 9.33 -4.23
C TYR A 235 11.85 8.12 -4.57
N LYS A 236 12.03 7.80 -5.84
CA LYS A 236 12.92 6.71 -6.28
C LYS A 236 14.37 6.89 -5.83
N ARG A 237 14.89 8.12 -5.81
CA ARG A 237 16.24 8.42 -5.30
C ARG A 237 16.38 8.17 -3.80
N GLN A 238 15.31 8.34 -3.02
CA GLN A 238 15.34 8.02 -1.58
C GLN A 238 15.42 6.52 -1.31
N LEU A 239 15.09 5.68 -2.30
CA LEU A 239 15.08 4.22 -2.20
C LEU A 239 16.37 3.56 -2.73
N GLN A 240 17.25 4.33 -3.32
CA GLN A 240 18.59 3.90 -3.75
C GLN A 240 19.56 3.93 -2.58
#